data_1644fc4c3b87739c51ae879c4fdcfed3
#
_entry.id   1644fc4c3b87739c51ae879c4fdcfed3
#
_cell.length_a   1.000
_cell.length_b   1.000
_cell.length_c   1.000
_cell.angle_alpha   90.00
_cell.angle_beta   90.00
_cell.angle_gamma   90.00
#
_symmetry.space_group_name_H-M   'P 1'
#
loop_
_entity.id
_entity.type
_entity.pdbx_description
1 polymer ?
#
loop_
_entity_poly.entity_id
_entity_poly.type
_entity_poly.pdbx_seq_one_letter_code
_entity_poly.pdbx_strand_id
1 'polypeptide(L)'
;MTGGMKGWTRDQMAMRAAMDIPDGSYVNLGIGIPELVAKFVPDGREFIYHTENGLLGMGPEPKAGQEDSELINAGKKAVTALPGASFFHHGDSFTMIRGGHIDVCVLGAMQISQYGDLANWSTGAKDAIPAVGGAMDLVAGVKTIFVISQHTTKNGTAKLVEKCSYPLTGKQVVTRIFTNLAIIDVTPEGFRLRELAPGISFEEVCKKTDAPLLPLEET
;
A
#
# COMPACT_ATOMS: atom_id res chain seq x y z
N MET A 1 20.34 14.14 25.71
CA MET A 1 20.37 13.89 24.27
C MET A 1 19.23 12.94 24.00
N THR A 2 18.06 13.48 23.65
CA THR A 2 16.88 12.71 23.28
C THR A 2 17.11 12.15 21.87
N GLY A 3 17.51 10.90 21.79
CA GLY A 3 17.56 10.17 20.53
C GLY A 3 16.13 10.02 19.97
N GLY A 4 15.66 11.04 19.24
CA GLY A 4 14.40 10.94 18.53
C GLY A 4 14.43 9.73 17.60
N MET A 5 13.33 8.98 17.52
CA MET A 5 13.19 7.86 16.60
C MET A 5 13.47 8.37 15.18
N LYS A 6 14.45 7.75 14.50
CA LYS A 6 14.86 8.10 13.15
C LYS A 6 13.92 7.38 12.17
N GLY A 7 13.24 8.14 11.31
CA GLY A 7 12.30 7.59 10.36
C GLY A 7 10.87 7.41 10.92
N TRP A 8 9.96 6.94 10.07
CA TRP A 8 8.56 6.66 10.44
C TRP A 8 8.36 5.23 10.93
N THR A 9 7.49 5.08 11.93
CA THR A 9 6.92 3.80 12.33
C THR A 9 5.92 3.30 11.28
N ARG A 10 5.47 2.03 11.39
CA ARG A 10 4.42 1.49 10.51
C ARG A 10 3.12 2.30 10.59
N ASP A 11 2.72 2.70 11.78
CA ASP A 11 1.51 3.51 12.00
C ASP A 11 1.66 4.90 11.38
N GLN A 12 2.82 5.52 11.51
CA GLN A 12 3.10 6.82 10.89
C GLN A 12 3.10 6.74 9.36
N MET A 13 3.68 5.67 8.77
CA MET A 13 3.58 5.44 7.33
C MET A 13 2.12 5.29 6.87
N ALA A 14 1.33 4.51 7.61
CA ALA A 14 -0.09 4.30 7.30
C ALA A 14 -0.90 5.60 7.43
N MET A 15 -0.64 6.39 8.47
CA MET A 15 -1.26 7.71 8.67
C MET A 15 -0.92 8.65 7.50
N ARG A 16 0.35 8.69 7.06
CA ARG A 16 0.76 9.52 5.92
C ARG A 16 0.04 9.08 4.63
N ALA A 17 -0.08 7.76 4.39
CA ALA A 17 -0.83 7.26 3.24
C ALA A 17 -2.32 7.62 3.30
N ALA A 18 -2.95 7.52 4.49
CA ALA A 18 -4.34 7.91 4.67
C ALA A 18 -4.59 9.40 4.35
N MET A 19 -3.64 10.28 4.70
CA MET A 19 -3.75 11.71 4.41
C MET A 19 -3.76 12.02 2.90
N ASP A 20 -3.16 11.18 2.08
CA ASP A 20 -3.06 11.35 0.63
C ASP A 20 -4.23 10.70 -0.14
N ILE A 21 -5.09 9.92 0.53
CA ILE A 21 -6.30 9.35 -0.06
C ILE A 21 -7.37 10.45 -0.15
N PRO A 22 -7.97 10.68 -1.34
CA PRO A 22 -9.06 11.65 -1.48
C PRO A 22 -10.30 11.27 -0.66
N ASP A 23 -11.04 12.27 -0.20
CA ASP A 23 -12.32 12.08 0.45
C ASP A 23 -13.33 11.37 -0.46
N GLY A 24 -14.20 10.53 0.11
CA GLY A 24 -15.21 9.77 -0.61
C GLY A 24 -14.66 8.61 -1.47
N SER A 25 -13.36 8.29 -1.37
CA SER A 25 -12.74 7.24 -2.18
C SER A 25 -13.20 5.83 -1.79
N TYR A 26 -13.38 4.99 -2.80
CA TYR A 26 -13.45 3.54 -2.66
C TYR A 26 -12.04 2.99 -2.55
N VAL A 27 -11.72 2.36 -1.41
CA VAL A 27 -10.34 1.98 -1.04
C VAL A 27 -10.22 0.49 -0.82
N ASN A 28 -9.24 -0.15 -1.46
CA ASN A 28 -8.85 -1.52 -1.17
C ASN A 28 -7.49 -1.54 -0.46
N LEU A 29 -7.39 -2.33 0.60
CA LEU A 29 -6.18 -2.44 1.42
C LEU A 29 -5.60 -3.85 1.34
N GLY A 30 -4.36 -3.96 0.89
CA GLY A 30 -3.58 -5.19 0.93
C GLY A 30 -3.24 -5.61 2.36
N ILE A 31 -2.89 -6.88 2.53
CA ILE A 31 -2.57 -7.50 3.82
C ILE A 31 -1.30 -6.90 4.45
N GLY A 32 -1.28 -6.76 5.77
CA GLY A 32 -0.11 -6.35 6.55
C GLY A 32 -0.07 -4.85 6.87
N ILE A 33 0.99 -4.14 6.49
CA ILE A 33 1.10 -2.69 6.78
C ILE A 33 -0.03 -1.88 6.12
N PRO A 34 -0.46 -2.16 4.87
CA PRO A 34 -1.58 -1.46 4.25
C PRO A 34 -2.87 -1.46 5.06
N GLU A 35 -3.21 -2.54 5.76
CA GLU A 35 -4.43 -2.62 6.59
C GLU A 35 -4.46 -1.56 7.70
N LEU A 36 -3.30 -1.08 8.16
CA LEU A 36 -3.21 -0.06 9.20
C LEU A 36 -3.80 1.29 8.74
N VAL A 37 -3.90 1.54 7.43
CA VAL A 37 -4.50 2.76 6.88
C VAL A 37 -5.92 2.98 7.39
N ALA A 38 -6.69 1.90 7.57
CA ALA A 38 -8.06 1.97 8.08
C ALA A 38 -8.19 2.58 9.48
N LYS A 39 -7.09 2.66 10.25
CA LYS A 39 -7.06 3.25 11.59
C LYS A 39 -6.90 4.77 11.58
N PHE A 40 -6.56 5.37 10.44
CA PHE A 40 -6.09 6.76 10.35
C PHE A 40 -6.88 7.59 9.34
N VAL A 41 -8.19 7.34 9.20
CA VAL A 41 -9.04 8.19 8.37
C VAL A 41 -9.00 9.62 8.94
N PRO A 42 -8.63 10.64 8.14
CA PRO A 42 -8.56 12.01 8.62
C PRO A 42 -9.94 12.53 9.02
N ASP A 43 -9.99 13.39 10.05
CA ASP A 43 -11.23 14.02 10.50
C ASP A 43 -11.95 14.72 9.35
N GLY A 44 -13.26 14.49 9.24
CA GLY A 44 -14.11 15.08 8.20
C GLY A 44 -13.98 14.41 6.82
N ARG A 45 -13.25 13.30 6.70
CA ARG A 45 -13.21 12.47 5.49
C ARG A 45 -13.89 11.13 5.69
N GLU A 46 -14.39 10.57 4.61
CA GLU A 46 -14.96 9.23 4.56
C GLU A 46 -14.23 8.40 3.52
N PHE A 47 -13.86 7.15 3.87
CA PHE A 47 -13.36 6.15 2.95
C PHE A 47 -14.30 4.96 2.94
N ILE A 48 -14.70 4.51 1.77
CA ILE A 48 -15.54 3.34 1.60
C ILE A 48 -14.62 2.15 1.35
N TYR A 49 -14.37 1.34 2.39
CA TYR A 49 -13.48 0.21 2.25
C TYR A 49 -14.15 -0.96 1.55
N HIS A 50 -13.47 -1.45 0.52
CA HIS A 50 -13.80 -2.65 -0.24
C HIS A 50 -12.87 -3.79 0.16
N THR A 51 -13.39 -4.98 0.36
CA THR A 51 -12.58 -6.19 0.56
C THR A 51 -12.85 -7.18 -0.59
N GLU A 52 -11.78 -7.78 -1.13
CA GLU A 52 -11.88 -8.64 -2.31
C GLU A 52 -12.72 -9.90 -2.08
N ASN A 53 -12.93 -10.32 -0.83
CA ASN A 53 -13.78 -11.45 -0.47
C ASN A 53 -15.28 -11.15 -0.51
N GLY A 54 -15.69 -9.90 -0.80
CA GLY A 54 -17.08 -9.57 -1.10
C GLY A 54 -17.80 -8.67 -0.09
N LEU A 55 -17.12 -7.69 0.50
CA LEU A 55 -17.71 -6.69 1.39
C LEU A 55 -17.34 -5.28 0.91
N LEU A 56 -18.33 -4.42 0.79
CA LEU A 56 -18.19 -2.96 0.63
C LEU A 56 -18.77 -2.27 1.85
N GLY A 57 -18.08 -1.27 2.38
CA GLY A 57 -18.44 -0.63 3.63
C GLY A 57 -17.92 -1.39 4.86
N MET A 58 -16.70 -1.97 4.74
CA MET A 58 -16.01 -2.57 5.88
C MET A 58 -15.76 -1.50 6.95
N GLY A 59 -16.17 -1.79 8.18
CA GLY A 59 -15.94 -0.96 9.35
C GLY A 59 -14.69 -1.36 10.13
N PRO A 60 -14.48 -0.74 11.31
CA PRO A 60 -13.35 -1.01 12.17
C PRO A 60 -13.36 -2.44 12.74
N GLU A 61 -12.23 -2.81 13.35
CA GLU A 61 -12.12 -4.05 14.13
C GLU A 61 -13.15 -4.07 15.25
N PRO A 62 -13.86 -5.19 15.47
CA PRO A 62 -14.85 -5.31 16.56
C PRO A 62 -14.16 -5.23 17.92
N LYS A 63 -14.93 -4.88 18.97
CA LYS A 63 -14.44 -4.97 20.36
C LYS A 63 -14.19 -6.42 20.72
N ALA A 64 -13.20 -6.65 21.58
CA ALA A 64 -12.89 -7.99 22.06
C ALA A 64 -14.13 -8.71 22.62
N GLY A 65 -14.39 -9.92 22.13
CA GLY A 65 -15.56 -10.72 22.47
C GLY A 65 -16.84 -10.39 21.68
N GLN A 66 -16.76 -9.49 20.68
CA GLN A 66 -17.85 -9.16 19.77
C GLN A 66 -17.52 -9.55 18.31
N GLU A 67 -16.50 -10.37 18.14
CA GLU A 67 -16.08 -10.85 16.83
C GLU A 67 -17.13 -11.80 16.24
N ASP A 68 -17.50 -11.56 14.99
CA ASP A 68 -18.26 -12.49 14.18
C ASP A 68 -17.28 -13.29 13.30
N SER A 69 -17.24 -14.61 13.48
CA SER A 69 -16.36 -15.50 12.73
C SER A 69 -16.66 -15.55 11.24
N GLU A 70 -17.88 -15.20 10.83
CA GLU A 70 -18.30 -15.13 9.42
C GLU A 70 -17.99 -13.77 8.79
N LEU A 71 -17.67 -12.74 9.60
CA LEU A 71 -17.42 -11.39 9.14
C LEU A 71 -15.92 -11.05 9.23
N ILE A 72 -15.20 -11.39 8.17
CA ILE A 72 -13.75 -11.20 8.07
C ILE A 72 -13.37 -10.45 6.79
N ASN A 73 -12.25 -9.72 6.84
CA ASN A 73 -11.66 -9.14 5.63
C ASN A 73 -10.85 -10.19 4.83
N ALA A 74 -10.30 -9.78 3.68
CA ALA A 74 -9.45 -10.64 2.84
C ALA A 74 -8.18 -11.13 3.56
N GLY A 75 -7.71 -10.41 4.60
CA GLY A 75 -6.60 -10.79 5.48
C GLY A 75 -7.00 -11.75 6.61
N LYS A 76 -8.25 -12.25 6.62
CA LYS A 76 -8.81 -13.14 7.65
C LYS A 76 -8.88 -12.51 9.05
N LYS A 77 -8.97 -11.19 9.14
CA LYS A 77 -9.19 -10.47 10.39
C LYS A 77 -10.67 -10.16 10.57
N ALA A 78 -11.17 -10.28 11.78
CA ALA A 78 -12.52 -9.87 12.13
C ALA A 78 -12.70 -8.37 11.86
N VAL A 79 -13.81 -8.01 11.24
CA VAL A 79 -14.19 -6.63 10.93
C VAL A 79 -15.65 -6.42 11.32
N THR A 80 -16.10 -5.16 11.27
CA THR A 80 -17.52 -4.81 11.34
C THR A 80 -18.01 -4.36 9.97
N ALA A 81 -19.31 -4.33 9.78
CA ALA A 81 -19.97 -3.74 8.63
C ALA A 81 -20.60 -2.40 9.05
N LEU A 82 -20.31 -1.34 8.27
CA LEU A 82 -20.95 -0.04 8.51
C LEU A 82 -22.42 -0.05 8.09
N PRO A 83 -23.29 0.82 8.63
CA PRO A 83 -24.64 0.99 8.11
C PRO A 83 -24.62 1.27 6.60
N GLY A 84 -25.38 0.48 5.83
CA GLY A 84 -25.37 0.56 4.37
C GLY A 84 -24.32 -0.30 3.68
N ALA A 85 -23.52 -1.06 4.42
CA ALA A 85 -22.59 -2.02 3.84
C ALA A 85 -23.31 -3.04 2.96
N SER A 86 -22.62 -3.53 1.94
CA SER A 86 -23.14 -4.51 1.00
C SER A 86 -22.24 -5.75 0.94
N PHE A 87 -22.87 -6.93 0.93
CA PHE A 87 -22.21 -8.21 0.72
C PHE A 87 -22.54 -8.72 -0.67
N PHE A 88 -21.56 -9.26 -1.37
CA PHE A 88 -21.70 -9.74 -2.74
C PHE A 88 -20.77 -10.93 -3.00
N HIS A 89 -21.02 -11.60 -4.11
CA HIS A 89 -20.21 -12.74 -4.49
C HIS A 89 -18.77 -12.32 -4.81
N HIS A 90 -17.81 -13.17 -4.50
CA HIS A 90 -16.38 -12.94 -4.78
C HIS A 90 -16.09 -12.55 -6.24
N GLY A 91 -16.80 -13.16 -7.19
CA GLY A 91 -16.71 -12.80 -8.62
C GLY A 91 -17.13 -11.36 -8.91
N ASP A 92 -18.17 -10.85 -8.22
CA ASP A 92 -18.64 -9.47 -8.39
C ASP A 92 -17.60 -8.50 -7.83
N SER A 93 -16.92 -8.86 -6.74
CA SER A 93 -15.80 -8.12 -6.19
C SER A 93 -14.70 -7.87 -7.23
N PHE A 94 -14.28 -8.91 -7.92
CA PHE A 94 -13.27 -8.79 -8.98
C PHE A 94 -13.79 -8.08 -10.22
N THR A 95 -15.08 -8.16 -10.52
CA THR A 95 -15.71 -7.36 -11.57
C THR A 95 -15.66 -5.87 -11.23
N MET A 96 -15.92 -5.48 -9.97
CA MET A 96 -15.78 -4.11 -9.49
C MET A 96 -14.34 -3.62 -9.62
N ILE A 97 -13.36 -4.42 -9.17
CA ILE A 97 -11.93 -4.08 -9.27
C ILE A 97 -11.55 -3.84 -10.74
N ARG A 98 -11.79 -4.82 -11.63
CA ARG A 98 -11.43 -4.75 -13.05
C ARG A 98 -12.22 -3.69 -13.81
N GLY A 99 -13.43 -3.41 -13.38
CA GLY A 99 -14.29 -2.34 -13.94
C GLY A 99 -13.84 -0.91 -13.58
N GLY A 100 -12.79 -0.76 -12.74
CA GLY A 100 -12.27 0.55 -12.35
C GLY A 100 -13.15 1.27 -11.34
N HIS A 101 -13.92 0.53 -10.53
CA HIS A 101 -14.81 1.09 -9.51
C HIS A 101 -14.13 1.26 -8.14
N ILE A 102 -12.84 0.93 -8.03
CA ILE A 102 -12.01 1.20 -6.85
C ILE A 102 -11.05 2.34 -7.20
N ASP A 103 -11.06 3.39 -6.39
CA ASP A 103 -10.27 4.59 -6.65
C ASP A 103 -8.82 4.44 -6.23
N VAL A 104 -8.59 3.86 -5.05
CA VAL A 104 -7.26 3.72 -4.46
C VAL A 104 -7.06 2.30 -3.97
N CYS A 105 -5.91 1.72 -4.30
CA CYS A 105 -5.44 0.48 -3.69
C CYS A 105 -4.11 0.73 -2.99
N VAL A 106 -3.98 0.25 -1.76
CA VAL A 106 -2.74 0.32 -0.97
C VAL A 106 -2.16 -1.07 -0.83
N LEU A 107 -0.95 -1.29 -1.32
CA LEU A 107 -0.29 -2.61 -1.36
C LEU A 107 1.05 -2.62 -0.65
N GLY A 108 1.50 -3.80 -0.24
CA GLY A 108 2.88 -4.05 0.12
C GLY A 108 3.74 -4.34 -1.10
N ALA A 109 5.09 -4.25 -0.96
CA ALA A 109 6.02 -4.58 -2.03
C ALA A 109 7.23 -5.37 -1.54
N MET A 110 7.74 -6.23 -2.42
CA MET A 110 9.06 -6.83 -2.34
C MET A 110 10.08 -5.97 -3.10
N GLN A 111 9.73 -5.53 -4.33
CA GLN A 111 10.49 -4.57 -5.13
C GLN A 111 9.55 -3.65 -5.91
N ILE A 112 10.01 -2.42 -6.18
CA ILE A 112 9.34 -1.44 -7.03
C ILE A 112 10.41 -0.86 -7.95
N SER A 113 10.16 -0.84 -9.28
CA SER A 113 11.08 -0.19 -10.21
C SER A 113 10.87 1.32 -10.27
N GLN A 114 11.88 2.06 -10.75
CA GLN A 114 11.82 3.51 -10.89
C GLN A 114 10.68 4.02 -11.79
N TYR A 115 10.12 3.17 -12.62
CA TYR A 115 8.97 3.48 -13.48
C TYR A 115 7.65 2.86 -12.98
N GLY A 116 7.63 2.34 -11.75
CA GLY A 116 6.40 1.88 -11.10
C GLY A 116 6.03 0.43 -11.37
N ASP A 117 6.95 -0.41 -11.89
CA ASP A 117 6.68 -1.85 -11.90
C ASP A 117 6.60 -2.35 -10.45
N LEU A 118 5.66 -3.23 -10.17
CA LEU A 118 5.45 -3.81 -8.86
C LEU A 118 5.77 -5.31 -8.87
N ALA A 119 6.56 -5.76 -7.90
CA ALA A 119 6.77 -7.17 -7.58
C ALA A 119 6.44 -7.40 -6.12
N ASN A 120 5.38 -8.17 -5.82
CA ASN A 120 4.92 -8.40 -4.45
C ASN A 120 4.37 -9.80 -4.16
N TRP A 121 4.49 -10.75 -5.09
CA TRP A 121 3.86 -12.07 -4.95
C TRP A 121 4.84 -13.26 -4.91
N SER A 122 6.07 -13.10 -5.42
CA SER A 122 7.10 -14.13 -5.43
C SER A 122 8.47 -13.51 -5.50
N THR A 123 9.46 -14.13 -4.86
CA THR A 123 10.89 -13.80 -5.03
C THR A 123 11.52 -14.52 -6.23
N GLY A 124 10.79 -15.42 -6.88
CA GLY A 124 11.32 -16.28 -7.93
C GLY A 124 12.26 -17.39 -7.44
N ALA A 125 12.48 -17.51 -6.13
CA ALA A 125 13.29 -18.60 -5.57
C ALA A 125 12.59 -19.95 -5.79
N LYS A 126 13.38 -21.01 -5.99
CA LYS A 126 12.88 -22.36 -6.33
C LYS A 126 11.87 -22.91 -5.31
N ASP A 127 12.04 -22.54 -4.03
CA ASP A 127 11.20 -22.99 -2.92
C ASP A 127 10.21 -21.91 -2.45
N ALA A 128 10.10 -20.76 -3.16
CA ALA A 128 9.17 -19.70 -2.82
C ALA A 128 7.73 -20.14 -3.13
N ILE A 129 6.86 -20.08 -2.12
CA ILE A 129 5.44 -20.29 -2.32
C ILE A 129 4.85 -19.01 -2.94
N PRO A 130 4.30 -19.07 -4.17
CA PRO A 130 3.67 -17.91 -4.78
C PRO A 130 2.43 -17.49 -3.99
N ALA A 131 2.26 -16.20 -3.76
CA ALA A 131 1.13 -15.65 -3.03
C ALA A 131 0.55 -14.44 -3.80
N VAL A 132 0.10 -14.68 -5.03
CA VAL A 132 -0.40 -13.61 -5.90
C VAL A 132 -1.72 -13.02 -5.41
N GLY A 133 -2.63 -13.85 -4.88
CA GLY A 133 -3.97 -13.42 -4.46
C GLY A 133 -4.67 -12.58 -5.53
N GLY A 134 -5.36 -11.53 -5.12
CA GLY A 134 -6.02 -10.56 -6.00
C GLY A 134 -5.11 -9.43 -6.51
N ALA A 135 -3.81 -9.43 -6.21
CA ALA A 135 -2.94 -8.30 -6.48
C ALA A 135 -2.84 -7.94 -7.98
N MET A 136 -2.83 -8.93 -8.88
CA MET A 136 -2.78 -8.69 -10.32
C MET A 136 -4.06 -8.01 -10.84
N ASP A 137 -5.23 -8.37 -10.30
CA ASP A 137 -6.51 -7.75 -10.64
C ASP A 137 -6.56 -6.30 -10.11
N LEU A 138 -6.13 -6.10 -8.87
CA LEU A 138 -6.05 -4.77 -8.25
C LEU A 138 -5.19 -3.81 -9.08
N VAL A 139 -3.98 -4.20 -9.43
CA VAL A 139 -3.09 -3.33 -10.22
C VAL A 139 -3.52 -3.16 -11.68
N ALA A 140 -4.36 -4.05 -12.20
CA ALA A 140 -4.92 -3.91 -13.56
C ALA A 140 -6.14 -3.00 -13.61
N GLY A 141 -6.96 -2.96 -12.54
CA GLY A 141 -8.23 -2.24 -12.51
C GLY A 141 -8.20 -0.91 -11.79
N VAL A 142 -7.35 -0.75 -10.78
CA VAL A 142 -7.31 0.46 -9.94
C VAL A 142 -6.34 1.49 -10.50
N LYS A 143 -6.76 2.76 -10.58
CA LYS A 143 -5.97 3.83 -11.19
C LYS A 143 -4.87 4.37 -10.27
N THR A 144 -5.11 4.40 -8.97
CA THR A 144 -4.16 4.93 -7.98
C THR A 144 -3.65 3.81 -7.09
N ILE A 145 -2.40 3.42 -7.30
CA ILE A 145 -1.76 2.38 -6.50
C ILE A 145 -0.71 3.02 -5.59
N PHE A 146 -0.99 3.00 -4.30
CA PHE A 146 -0.03 3.34 -3.26
C PHE A 146 0.69 2.10 -2.77
N VAL A 147 1.97 2.23 -2.48
CA VAL A 147 2.73 1.16 -1.83
C VAL A 147 3.19 1.62 -0.45
N ILE A 148 2.94 0.80 0.57
CA ILE A 148 3.50 0.99 1.91
C ILE A 148 4.46 -0.16 2.22
N SER A 149 5.74 0.15 2.45
CA SER A 149 6.77 -0.86 2.71
C SER A 149 7.93 -0.28 3.53
N GLN A 150 8.71 -1.16 4.18
CA GLN A 150 10.05 -0.75 4.61
C GLN A 150 10.88 -0.40 3.36
N HIS A 151 11.75 0.61 3.46
CA HIS A 151 12.58 1.07 2.34
C HIS A 151 13.57 -0.01 1.86
N THR A 152 14.07 -0.77 2.81
CA THR A 152 14.98 -1.91 2.58
C THR A 152 14.44 -3.19 3.18
N THR A 153 15.02 -4.31 2.78
CA THR A 153 14.84 -5.60 3.47
C THR A 153 15.51 -5.56 4.85
N LYS A 154 15.29 -6.58 5.67
CA LYS A 154 15.99 -6.74 6.97
C LYS A 154 17.51 -6.76 6.84
N ASN A 155 18.02 -7.23 5.71
CA ASN A 155 19.46 -7.33 5.41
C ASN A 155 20.02 -6.06 4.75
N GLY A 156 19.22 -4.99 4.65
CA GLY A 156 19.64 -3.72 4.06
C GLY A 156 19.55 -3.63 2.54
N THR A 157 19.11 -4.68 1.84
CA THR A 157 18.92 -4.66 0.37
C THR A 157 17.78 -3.70 0.01
N ALA A 158 18.02 -2.84 -0.99
CA ALA A 158 17.03 -1.91 -1.50
C ALA A 158 15.79 -2.62 -2.04
N LYS A 159 14.62 -2.04 -1.81
CA LYS A 159 13.35 -2.46 -2.43
C LYS A 159 12.95 -1.54 -3.57
N LEU A 160 13.44 -0.31 -3.57
CA LEU A 160 13.29 0.64 -4.65
C LEU A 160 14.51 0.47 -5.56
N VAL A 161 14.26 0.01 -6.79
CA VAL A 161 15.32 -0.45 -7.71
C VAL A 161 15.13 0.17 -9.10
N GLU A 162 16.18 0.19 -9.90
CA GLU A 162 16.07 0.65 -11.30
C GLU A 162 15.13 -0.28 -12.08
N LYS A 163 15.29 -1.60 -11.90
CA LYS A 163 14.48 -2.63 -12.54
C LYS A 163 14.23 -3.77 -11.58
N CYS A 164 12.99 -4.23 -11.47
CA CYS A 164 12.65 -5.39 -10.66
C CYS A 164 13.34 -6.66 -11.17
N SER A 165 13.94 -7.42 -10.25
CA SER A 165 14.51 -8.74 -10.52
C SER A 165 13.52 -9.86 -10.19
N TYR A 166 12.50 -9.57 -9.41
CA TYR A 166 11.44 -10.53 -9.06
C TYR A 166 10.31 -10.53 -10.09
N PRO A 167 9.54 -11.63 -10.20
CA PRO A 167 8.38 -11.70 -11.08
C PRO A 167 7.39 -10.56 -10.79
N LEU A 168 6.98 -9.85 -11.84
CA LEU A 168 6.12 -8.69 -11.71
C LEU A 168 4.67 -9.06 -11.40
N THR A 169 4.04 -8.24 -10.57
CA THR A 169 2.59 -8.20 -10.36
C THR A 169 1.92 -7.33 -11.41
N GLY A 170 2.54 -6.19 -11.73
CA GLY A 170 2.09 -5.26 -12.76
C GLY A 170 3.23 -4.35 -13.21
N LYS A 171 3.08 -3.80 -14.43
CA LYS A 171 4.04 -2.87 -15.04
C LYS A 171 3.50 -1.45 -14.96
N GLN A 172 4.33 -0.51 -14.49
CA GLN A 172 4.04 0.93 -14.48
C GLN A 172 2.71 1.25 -13.76
N VAL A 173 2.45 0.58 -12.64
CA VAL A 173 1.19 0.69 -11.91
C VAL A 173 1.30 1.50 -10.63
N VAL A 174 2.48 1.54 -9.99
CA VAL A 174 2.69 2.25 -8.73
C VAL A 174 2.76 3.75 -8.98
N THR A 175 1.97 4.52 -8.23
CA THR A 175 1.94 5.98 -8.34
C THR A 175 2.71 6.68 -7.21
N ARG A 176 2.69 6.12 -6.00
CA ARG A 176 3.34 6.68 -4.81
C ARG A 176 3.78 5.60 -3.83
N ILE A 177 4.91 5.83 -3.18
CA ILE A 177 5.54 4.90 -2.25
C ILE A 177 5.74 5.58 -0.90
N PHE A 178 5.23 4.95 0.16
CA PHE A 178 5.38 5.37 1.55
C PHE A 178 6.33 4.40 2.23
N THR A 179 7.51 4.89 2.62
CA THR A 179 8.48 4.06 3.34
C THR A 179 8.77 4.64 4.73
N ASN A 180 9.49 3.89 5.54
CA ASN A 180 9.97 4.40 6.83
C ASN A 180 10.99 5.54 6.71
N LEU A 181 11.52 5.82 5.51
CA LEU A 181 12.52 6.87 5.28
C LEU A 181 11.96 8.08 4.53
N ALA A 182 11.04 7.87 3.60
CA ALA A 182 10.57 8.91 2.70
C ALA A 182 9.22 8.55 2.06
N ILE A 183 8.52 9.57 1.56
CA ILE A 183 7.47 9.44 0.56
C ILE A 183 8.08 9.78 -0.79
N ILE A 184 7.80 8.94 -1.78
CA ILE A 184 8.40 9.02 -3.12
C ILE A 184 7.29 8.88 -4.15
N ASP A 185 7.20 9.85 -5.05
CA ASP A 185 6.33 9.78 -6.22
C ASP A 185 7.03 9.02 -7.34
N VAL A 186 6.27 8.24 -8.09
CA VAL A 186 6.73 7.62 -9.34
C VAL A 186 6.29 8.52 -10.49
N THR A 187 7.27 9.05 -11.22
CA THR A 187 7.05 9.98 -12.34
C THR A 187 7.57 9.38 -13.64
N PRO A 188 7.24 9.96 -14.81
CA PRO A 188 7.84 9.54 -16.08
C PRO A 188 9.37 9.62 -16.11
N GLU A 189 9.97 10.52 -15.29
CA GLU A 189 11.42 10.70 -15.15
C GLU A 189 12.05 9.71 -14.13
N GLY A 190 11.22 8.94 -13.41
CA GLY A 190 11.66 8.02 -12.37
C GLY A 190 11.17 8.40 -10.97
N PHE A 191 11.88 7.93 -9.96
CA PHE A 191 11.56 8.25 -8.57
C PHE A 191 11.83 9.72 -8.25
N ARG A 192 10.87 10.39 -7.59
CA ARG A 192 11.00 11.76 -7.11
C ARG A 192 10.67 11.83 -5.62
N LEU A 193 11.56 12.42 -4.84
CA LEU A 193 11.30 12.68 -3.43
C LEU A 193 10.10 13.62 -3.28
N ARG A 194 9.19 13.28 -2.39
CA ARG A 194 8.07 14.11 -1.97
C ARG A 194 8.21 14.63 -0.53
N GLU A 195 8.66 13.77 0.38
CA GLU A 195 8.82 14.12 1.80
C GLU A 195 9.86 13.22 2.45
N LEU A 196 10.66 13.77 3.36
CA LEU A 196 11.60 13.01 4.18
C LEU A 196 10.99 12.71 5.56
N ALA A 197 11.23 11.52 6.06
CA ALA A 197 10.86 11.18 7.43
C ALA A 197 11.75 11.94 8.43
N PRO A 198 11.26 12.20 9.66
CA PRO A 198 12.02 12.92 10.68
C PRO A 198 13.41 12.33 10.92
N GLY A 199 14.43 13.18 10.88
CA GLY A 199 15.83 12.81 11.12
C GLY A 199 16.50 12.03 9.99
N ILE A 200 15.87 11.91 8.83
CA ILE A 200 16.41 11.27 7.62
C ILE A 200 16.90 12.35 6.66
N SER A 201 18.09 12.18 6.06
CA SER A 201 18.58 13.06 5.00
C SER A 201 18.31 12.48 3.60
N PHE A 202 18.32 13.36 2.59
CA PHE A 202 18.18 12.95 1.20
C PHE A 202 19.27 11.95 0.77
N GLU A 203 20.52 12.22 1.20
CA GLU A 203 21.66 11.35 0.89
C GLU A 203 21.50 9.96 1.49
N GLU A 204 20.86 9.87 2.69
CA GLU A 204 20.56 8.57 3.30
C GLU A 204 19.54 7.79 2.50
N VAL A 205 18.51 8.46 1.98
CA VAL A 205 17.50 7.82 1.10
C VAL A 205 18.16 7.35 -0.18
N CYS A 206 18.97 8.21 -0.84
CA CYS A 206 19.69 7.86 -2.06
C CYS A 206 20.59 6.62 -1.87
N LYS A 207 21.33 6.53 -0.76
CA LYS A 207 22.22 5.40 -0.47
C LYS A 207 21.46 4.06 -0.28
N LYS A 208 20.19 4.13 0.07
CA LYS A 208 19.33 2.96 0.32
C LYS A 208 18.38 2.65 -0.83
N THR A 209 18.43 3.46 -1.89
CA THR A 209 17.67 3.29 -3.14
C THR A 209 18.62 2.82 -4.22
N ASP A 210 18.29 1.71 -4.89
CA ASP A 210 19.08 1.16 -6.00
C ASP A 210 18.52 1.64 -7.35
N ALA A 211 18.31 2.96 -7.44
CA ALA A 211 17.87 3.70 -8.62
C ALA A 211 18.12 5.19 -8.43
N PRO A 212 18.17 6.00 -9.50
CA PRO A 212 18.20 7.45 -9.40
C PRO A 212 16.98 7.97 -8.63
N LEU A 213 17.21 8.89 -7.70
CA LEU A 213 16.17 9.60 -6.96
C LEU A 213 16.30 11.10 -7.22
N LEU A 214 15.29 11.68 -7.84
CA LEU A 214 15.20 13.12 -8.06
C LEU A 214 14.86 13.83 -6.74
N PRO A 215 15.45 15.02 -6.49
CA PRO A 215 15.12 15.79 -5.29
C PRO A 215 13.66 16.26 -5.30
N LEU A 216 13.22 16.81 -4.16
CA LEU A 216 11.95 17.53 -4.06
C LEU A 216 11.91 18.66 -5.08
N GLU A 217 10.78 18.85 -5.75
CA GLU A 217 10.59 20.04 -6.58
C GLU A 217 10.57 21.30 -5.70
N GLU A 218 11.41 22.28 -6.06
CA GLU A 218 11.32 23.61 -5.47
C GLU A 218 10.04 24.27 -5.99
N THR A 219 9.09 24.57 -5.09
CA THR A 219 7.86 25.29 -5.38
C THR A 219 8.08 26.79 -5.46
#